data_3e61ca6c9ad5b23d53fcc4d9363d7b8f
#
_entry.id   3e61ca6c9ad5b23d53fcc4d9363d7b8f
#
_cell.length_a   1.000
_cell.length_b   1.000
_cell.length_c   1.000
_cell.angle_alpha   90.00
_cell.angle_beta   90.00
_cell.angle_gamma   90.00
#
_symmetry.space_group_name_H-M   'P 1'
#
loop_
_entity.id
_entity.type
_entity.pdbx_description
1 polymer ?
#
loop_
_entity_poly.entity_id
_entity_poly.type
_entity_poly.pdbx_seq_one_letter_code
_entity_poly.pdbx_strand_id
1 'polypeptide(L)'
;ALAMMHRLGPLDAAWTEVMLGIGLESAPLLRELIGRADFGRPLGCRFDGSYARHSIPKKNGGMREIHAPAAALKAVQRLVNERILQPLGVHEAAWGFVSGRGIVGNAARHAGQAVVACADIRSCFPSVGRGLVISVLRRDLGERFSDAALMRLVDIVLAEGVLPTGAPTSPALLNRVLLKTDEILTDAADRRDCVYTRYADDLTFSGGDGVVGLLGIATGVLQRIGLELDPRKTNIFRKGR
;
A
#
# COMPACT_ATOMS: atom_id res chain seq x y z
N ALA A 1 11.38 -4.44 -31.83
CA ALA A 1 11.81 -4.06 -30.48
C ALA A 1 13.13 -3.27 -30.50
N LEU A 2 14.24 -3.81 -31.04
CA LEU A 2 15.55 -3.12 -31.08
C LEU A 2 15.51 -1.80 -31.87
N ALA A 3 14.85 -1.72 -33.02
CA ALA A 3 14.73 -0.51 -33.83
C ALA A 3 13.93 0.62 -33.12
N MET A 4 13.06 0.26 -32.18
CA MET A 4 12.29 1.20 -31.35
C MET A 4 13.12 1.74 -30.18
N MET A 5 14.03 0.91 -29.63
CA MET A 5 14.96 1.32 -28.58
C MET A 5 15.93 2.42 -29.03
N HIS A 6 16.39 2.43 -30.31
CA HIS A 6 17.24 3.50 -30.86
C HIS A 6 16.57 4.88 -30.89
N ARG A 7 15.23 4.94 -30.95
CA ARG A 7 14.48 6.22 -30.92
C ARG A 7 14.26 6.76 -29.50
N LEU A 8 14.59 5.94 -28.48
CA LEU A 8 14.25 6.26 -27.10
C LEU A 8 15.29 7.14 -26.37
N GLY A 9 16.48 7.45 -26.93
CA GLY A 9 17.57 8.12 -26.23
C GLY A 9 17.99 7.31 -24.98
N PRO A 10 19.03 7.66 -24.24
CA PRO A 10 19.56 6.79 -23.20
C PRO A 10 18.68 6.76 -21.94
N LEU A 11 17.62 5.94 -21.97
CA LEU A 11 17.13 5.36 -20.72
C LEU A 11 18.19 4.37 -20.25
N ASP A 12 18.64 4.44 -19.00
CA ASP A 12 19.52 3.41 -18.47
C ASP A 12 18.78 2.04 -18.46
N ALA A 13 19.53 0.95 -18.32
CA ALA A 13 18.95 -0.40 -18.36
C ALA A 13 17.80 -0.58 -17.36
N ALA A 14 17.91 0.03 -16.18
CA ALA A 14 16.90 -0.06 -15.12
C ALA A 14 15.57 0.62 -15.49
N TRP A 15 15.62 1.80 -16.13
CA TRP A 15 14.42 2.45 -16.66
C TRP A 15 13.82 1.68 -17.83
N THR A 16 14.67 1.02 -18.65
CA THR A 16 14.21 0.15 -19.74
C THR A 16 13.43 -1.05 -19.20
N GLU A 17 13.90 -1.68 -18.13
CA GLU A 17 13.16 -2.78 -17.47
C GLU A 17 11.80 -2.31 -16.94
N VAL A 18 11.73 -1.15 -16.28
CA VAL A 18 10.46 -0.57 -15.80
C VAL A 18 9.53 -0.33 -16.99
N MET A 19 10.03 0.27 -18.06
CA MET A 19 9.26 0.51 -19.30
C MET A 19 8.70 -0.80 -19.88
N LEU A 20 9.51 -1.84 -19.97
CA LEU A 20 9.04 -3.15 -20.43
C LEU A 20 7.96 -3.73 -19.50
N GLY A 21 8.09 -3.52 -18.20
CA GLY A 21 7.12 -3.96 -17.21
C GLY A 21 5.76 -3.26 -17.29
N ILE A 22 5.73 -1.99 -17.69
CA ILE A 22 4.50 -1.19 -17.81
C ILE A 22 4.04 -0.95 -19.26
N GLY A 23 4.76 -1.50 -20.26
CA GLY A 23 4.46 -1.45 -21.68
C GLY A 23 5.26 -0.38 -22.44
N LEU A 24 5.67 -0.72 -23.66
CA LEU A 24 6.50 0.13 -24.51
C LEU A 24 5.86 1.48 -24.85
N GLU A 25 4.54 1.53 -24.89
CA GLU A 25 3.76 2.75 -25.12
C GLU A 25 3.94 3.78 -24.00
N SER A 26 4.45 3.39 -22.84
CA SER A 26 4.74 4.29 -21.71
C SER A 26 6.02 5.14 -21.92
N ALA A 27 6.83 4.85 -22.93
CA ALA A 27 8.11 5.50 -23.16
C ALA A 27 8.08 7.04 -23.19
N PRO A 28 7.12 7.71 -23.86
CA PRO A 28 7.03 9.17 -23.82
C PRO A 28 6.77 9.71 -22.41
N LEU A 29 5.87 9.06 -21.65
CA LEU A 29 5.54 9.45 -20.28
C LEU A 29 6.72 9.27 -19.33
N LEU A 30 7.45 8.15 -19.45
CA LEU A 30 8.64 7.91 -18.63
C LEU A 30 9.73 8.94 -18.91
N ARG A 31 9.96 9.33 -20.17
CA ARG A 31 10.92 10.39 -20.50
C ARG A 31 10.55 11.73 -19.88
N GLU A 32 9.28 12.13 -20.02
CA GLU A 32 8.79 13.36 -19.39
C GLU A 32 9.00 13.31 -17.86
N LEU A 33 8.68 12.18 -17.24
CA LEU A 33 8.83 12.00 -15.81
C LEU A 33 10.30 12.06 -15.37
N ILE A 34 11.19 11.34 -16.07
CA ILE A 34 12.64 11.32 -15.77
C ILE A 34 13.24 12.72 -15.92
N GLY A 35 12.81 13.50 -16.91
CA GLY A 35 13.24 14.88 -17.08
C GLY A 35 12.84 15.82 -15.93
N ARG A 36 11.89 15.41 -15.08
CA ARG A 36 11.44 16.14 -13.88
C ARG A 36 12.06 15.61 -12.58
N ALA A 37 12.84 14.53 -12.65
CA ALA A 37 13.45 13.93 -11.48
C ALA A 37 14.63 14.75 -10.95
N ASP A 38 14.65 14.96 -9.65
CA ASP A 38 15.84 15.50 -8.95
C ASP A 38 16.69 14.33 -8.44
N PHE A 39 17.66 13.91 -9.24
CA PHE A 39 18.57 12.82 -8.89
C PHE A 39 19.57 13.17 -7.77
N GLY A 40 19.66 14.43 -7.35
CA GLY A 40 20.40 14.86 -6.15
C GLY A 40 19.69 14.48 -4.84
N ARG A 41 18.39 14.16 -4.90
CA ARG A 41 17.62 13.78 -3.72
C ARG A 41 17.73 12.28 -3.38
N PRO A 42 17.51 11.91 -2.11
CA PRO A 42 17.48 10.51 -1.69
C PRO A 42 16.46 9.67 -2.49
N LEU A 43 16.70 8.38 -2.55
CA LEU A 43 15.78 7.40 -3.13
C LEU A 43 14.39 7.52 -2.51
N GLY A 44 13.36 7.52 -3.35
CA GLY A 44 11.96 7.72 -2.94
C GLY A 44 11.57 9.17 -2.70
N CYS A 45 12.47 10.12 -2.98
CA CYS A 45 12.20 11.56 -2.90
C CYS A 45 12.44 12.30 -4.23
N ARG A 46 12.88 11.59 -5.27
CA ARG A 46 13.32 12.19 -6.54
C ARG A 46 12.21 12.85 -7.34
N PHE A 47 10.98 12.47 -7.10
CA PHE A 47 9.79 13.04 -7.73
C PHE A 47 8.93 13.89 -6.80
N ASP A 48 9.44 14.30 -5.62
CA ASP A 48 8.66 15.13 -4.68
C ASP A 48 8.15 16.43 -5.30
N GLY A 49 8.93 17.05 -6.19
CA GLY A 49 8.50 18.22 -6.97
C GLY A 49 7.34 17.95 -7.95
N SER A 50 6.97 16.68 -8.15
CA SER A 50 5.83 16.28 -8.97
C SER A 50 4.57 15.98 -8.14
N TYR A 51 4.51 16.41 -6.88
CA TYR A 51 3.32 16.29 -6.03
C TYR A 51 2.81 17.68 -5.60
N ALA A 52 1.50 17.87 -5.74
CA ALA A 52 0.79 18.97 -5.08
C ALA A 52 0.29 18.51 -3.71
N ARG A 53 0.46 19.34 -2.68
CA ARG A 53 0.01 19.06 -1.31
C ARG A 53 -1.33 19.77 -1.07
N HIS A 54 -2.29 19.02 -0.53
CA HIS A 54 -3.59 19.52 -0.14
C HIS A 54 -3.89 19.06 1.28
N SER A 55 -4.43 19.94 2.11
CA SER A 55 -4.90 19.61 3.44
C SER A 55 -6.42 19.49 3.45
N ILE A 56 -6.95 18.35 3.89
CA ILE A 56 -8.38 18.07 3.98
C ILE A 56 -8.77 17.90 5.45
N PRO A 57 -9.83 18.55 5.96
CA PRO A 57 -10.31 18.36 7.32
C PRO A 57 -10.72 16.90 7.58
N LYS A 58 -10.32 16.34 8.72
CA LYS A 58 -10.81 15.05 9.20
C LYS A 58 -12.15 15.23 9.92
N LYS A 59 -13.05 14.22 9.86
CA LYS A 59 -14.34 14.26 10.56
C LYS A 59 -14.22 14.48 12.09
N ASN A 60 -13.14 14.00 12.69
CA ASN A 60 -12.89 14.06 14.13
C ASN A 60 -11.92 15.19 14.52
N GLY A 61 -11.80 16.24 13.69
CA GLY A 61 -10.83 17.33 13.87
C GLY A 61 -9.44 16.97 13.35
N GLY A 62 -8.61 18.01 13.19
CA GLY A 62 -7.28 17.90 12.56
C GLY A 62 -7.34 17.85 11.02
N MET A 63 -6.17 17.79 10.40
CA MET A 63 -6.02 17.80 8.94
C MET A 63 -5.43 16.49 8.44
N ARG A 64 -5.82 16.10 7.23
CA ARG A 64 -5.19 15.01 6.47
C ARG A 64 -4.44 15.64 5.30
N GLU A 65 -3.16 15.38 5.21
CA GLU A 65 -2.36 15.79 4.07
C GLU A 65 -2.53 14.79 2.92
N ILE A 66 -2.82 15.31 1.74
CA ILE A 66 -2.96 14.55 0.49
C ILE A 66 -1.84 14.99 -0.44
N HIS A 67 -1.06 14.02 -0.92
CA HIS A 67 -0.04 14.23 -1.93
C HIS A 67 -0.61 13.81 -3.30
N ALA A 68 -1.07 14.79 -4.07
CA ALA A 68 -1.65 14.54 -5.39
C ALA A 68 -0.53 14.54 -6.45
N PRO A 69 -0.24 13.42 -7.12
CA PRO A 69 0.77 13.37 -8.15
C PRO A 69 0.34 14.19 -9.38
N ALA A 70 1.29 14.91 -10.00
CA ALA A 70 1.11 15.61 -11.27
C ALA A 70 0.76 14.61 -12.40
N ALA A 71 0.19 15.12 -13.49
CA ALA A 71 -0.41 14.29 -14.54
C ALA A 71 0.53 13.18 -15.07
N ALA A 72 1.78 13.51 -15.40
CA ALA A 72 2.76 12.54 -15.90
C ALA A 72 3.08 11.45 -14.89
N LEU A 73 3.39 11.82 -13.62
CA LEU A 73 3.66 10.87 -12.55
C LEU A 73 2.42 9.99 -12.27
N LYS A 74 1.24 10.60 -12.20
CA LYS A 74 -0.03 9.89 -11.99
C LYS A 74 -0.31 8.86 -13.09
N ALA A 75 -0.04 9.20 -14.35
CA ALA A 75 -0.22 8.28 -15.46
C ALA A 75 0.73 7.08 -15.35
N VAL A 76 2.02 7.32 -15.08
CA VAL A 76 3.00 6.24 -14.84
C VAL A 76 2.61 5.37 -13.64
N GLN A 77 2.20 5.98 -12.52
CA GLN A 77 1.73 5.25 -11.35
C GLN A 77 0.50 4.39 -11.63
N ARG A 78 -0.42 4.83 -12.49
CA ARG A 78 -1.56 4.00 -12.92
C ARG A 78 -1.10 2.77 -13.70
N LEU A 79 -0.17 2.92 -14.64
CA LEU A 79 0.40 1.80 -15.38
C LEU A 79 1.15 0.82 -14.45
N VAL A 80 1.96 1.33 -13.51
CA VAL A 80 2.63 0.52 -12.50
C VAL A 80 1.61 -0.24 -11.65
N ASN A 81 0.54 0.43 -11.21
CA ASN A 81 -0.51 -0.21 -10.44
C ASN A 81 -1.20 -1.32 -11.23
N GLU A 82 -1.63 -1.03 -12.45
CA GLU A 82 -2.40 -1.95 -13.30
C GLU A 82 -1.57 -3.15 -13.75
N ARG A 83 -0.32 -2.95 -14.19
CA ARG A 83 0.47 -3.97 -14.88
C ARG A 83 1.50 -4.67 -14.00
N ILE A 84 1.84 -4.08 -12.87
CA ILE A 84 2.84 -4.65 -11.96
C ILE A 84 2.20 -5.04 -10.61
N LEU A 85 1.48 -4.12 -9.95
CA LEU A 85 1.04 -4.35 -8.57
C LEU A 85 -0.26 -5.16 -8.47
N GLN A 86 -1.29 -4.83 -9.25
CA GLN A 86 -2.58 -5.55 -9.22
C GLN A 86 -2.45 -7.05 -9.54
N PRO A 87 -1.60 -7.49 -10.52
CA PRO A 87 -1.41 -8.91 -10.80
C PRO A 87 -0.82 -9.72 -9.65
N LEU A 88 -0.20 -9.08 -8.65
CA LEU A 88 0.34 -9.76 -7.46
C LEU A 88 -0.77 -10.29 -6.54
N GLY A 89 -2.01 -9.89 -6.75
CA GLY A 89 -3.14 -10.29 -5.92
C GLY A 89 -3.12 -9.67 -4.52
N VAL A 90 -4.10 -10.05 -3.72
CA VAL A 90 -4.30 -9.59 -2.34
C VAL A 90 -4.75 -10.76 -1.47
N HIS A 91 -4.53 -10.66 -0.16
CA HIS A 91 -5.03 -11.63 0.81
C HIS A 91 -6.56 -11.60 0.87
N GLU A 92 -7.18 -12.74 1.20
CA GLU A 92 -8.65 -12.84 1.28
C GLU A 92 -9.25 -11.96 2.39
N ALA A 93 -8.51 -11.75 3.48
CA ALA A 93 -8.92 -10.86 4.57
C ALA A 93 -8.90 -9.37 4.18
N ALA A 94 -8.24 -8.96 3.08
CA ALA A 94 -8.19 -7.58 2.63
C ALA A 94 -9.46 -7.23 1.84
N TRP A 95 -10.23 -6.26 2.31
CA TRP A 95 -11.47 -5.77 1.69
C TRP A 95 -11.34 -4.37 1.12
N GLY A 96 -10.45 -3.56 1.66
CA GLY A 96 -10.19 -2.21 1.18
C GLY A 96 -9.33 -2.19 -0.09
N PHE A 97 -9.70 -1.35 -1.06
CA PHE A 97 -9.00 -1.16 -2.33
C PHE A 97 -8.96 -2.40 -3.24
N VAL A 98 -9.90 -3.30 -3.09
CA VAL A 98 -10.00 -4.55 -3.84
C VAL A 98 -11.26 -4.52 -4.70
N SER A 99 -11.08 -4.78 -6.01
CA SER A 99 -12.22 -4.83 -6.94
C SER A 99 -13.22 -5.91 -6.51
N GLY A 100 -14.52 -5.58 -6.58
CA GLY A 100 -15.58 -6.48 -6.17
C GLY A 100 -15.77 -6.64 -4.66
N ARG A 101 -14.93 -6.02 -3.82
CA ARG A 101 -15.06 -6.01 -2.36
C ARG A 101 -15.41 -4.61 -1.86
N GLY A 102 -16.28 -4.50 -0.86
CA GLY A 102 -16.74 -3.22 -0.33
C GLY A 102 -17.02 -3.26 1.16
N ILE A 103 -17.26 -2.08 1.75
CA ILE A 103 -17.47 -1.92 3.18
C ILE A 103 -18.67 -2.73 3.70
N VAL A 104 -19.74 -2.85 2.91
CA VAL A 104 -20.93 -3.63 3.28
C VAL A 104 -20.61 -5.12 3.37
N GLY A 105 -19.89 -5.67 2.38
CA GLY A 105 -19.45 -7.05 2.40
C GLY A 105 -18.46 -7.33 3.54
N ASN A 106 -17.55 -6.40 3.83
CA ASN A 106 -16.66 -6.49 4.98
C ASN A 106 -17.45 -6.56 6.29
N ALA A 107 -18.38 -5.64 6.51
CA ALA A 107 -19.22 -5.59 7.72
C ALA A 107 -20.09 -6.85 7.87
N ALA A 108 -20.61 -7.40 6.77
CA ALA A 108 -21.42 -8.61 6.77
C ALA A 108 -20.66 -9.84 7.33
N ARG A 109 -19.32 -9.89 7.21
CA ARG A 109 -18.48 -10.97 7.78
C ARG A 109 -18.54 -11.00 9.31
N HIS A 110 -18.86 -9.87 9.94
CA HIS A 110 -18.86 -9.67 11.39
C HIS A 110 -20.27 -9.55 11.97
N ALA A 111 -21.31 -9.62 11.13
CA ALA A 111 -22.68 -9.48 11.59
C ALA A 111 -23.09 -10.62 12.51
N GLY A 112 -23.84 -10.27 13.56
CA GLY A 112 -24.40 -11.26 14.53
C GLY A 112 -23.41 -11.81 15.56
N GLN A 113 -22.14 -11.48 15.50
CA GLN A 113 -21.11 -11.97 16.39
C GLN A 113 -21.28 -11.42 17.82
N ALA A 114 -20.85 -12.22 18.84
CA ALA A 114 -20.97 -11.84 20.24
C ALA A 114 -20.02 -10.71 20.64
N VAL A 115 -18.82 -10.70 20.08
CA VAL A 115 -17.79 -9.67 20.31
C VAL A 115 -17.27 -9.21 18.96
N VAL A 116 -17.13 -7.90 18.78
CA VAL A 116 -16.46 -7.28 17.63
C VAL A 116 -15.40 -6.31 18.14
N ALA A 117 -14.16 -6.45 17.68
CA ALA A 117 -13.09 -5.51 17.95
C ALA A 117 -12.63 -4.85 16.66
N CYS A 118 -12.52 -3.53 16.69
CA CYS A 118 -12.01 -2.71 15.58
C CYS A 118 -10.75 -1.99 16.03
N ALA A 119 -9.75 -1.93 15.17
CA ALA A 119 -8.51 -1.21 15.43
C ALA A 119 -7.98 -0.58 14.14
N ASP A 120 -7.42 0.62 14.22
CA ASP A 120 -6.92 1.41 13.10
C ASP A 120 -5.38 1.48 13.17
N ILE A 121 -4.69 1.34 12.05
CA ILE A 121 -3.25 1.54 11.99
C ILE A 121 -2.95 3.04 11.96
N ARG A 122 -2.21 3.51 12.98
CA ARG A 122 -1.88 4.93 13.15
C ARG A 122 -1.13 5.48 11.94
N SER A 123 -1.67 6.56 11.33
CA SER A 123 -1.05 7.25 10.20
C SER A 123 -0.51 6.28 9.13
N CYS A 124 -1.29 5.27 8.77
CA CYS A 124 -0.87 4.07 8.06
C CYS A 124 0.03 4.37 6.84
N PHE A 125 -0.45 5.16 5.87
CA PHE A 125 0.33 5.48 4.66
C PHE A 125 1.66 6.19 4.96
N PRO A 126 1.71 7.29 5.74
CA PRO A 126 2.96 7.94 6.11
C PRO A 126 3.91 7.06 6.94
N SER A 127 3.41 6.04 7.62
CA SER A 127 4.24 5.11 8.40
C SER A 127 4.90 4.03 7.56
N VAL A 128 4.45 3.81 6.31
CA VAL A 128 5.08 2.88 5.39
C VAL A 128 6.25 3.55 4.71
N GLY A 129 7.42 3.38 5.29
CA GLY A 129 8.66 3.99 4.81
C GLY A 129 9.35 3.20 3.68
N ARG A 130 10.34 3.85 3.10
CA ARG A 130 11.15 3.34 1.99
C ARG A 130 11.70 1.93 2.22
N GLY A 131 12.26 1.64 3.39
CA GLY A 131 12.85 0.33 3.70
C GLY A 131 11.83 -0.81 3.58
N LEU A 132 10.62 -0.59 4.09
CA LEU A 132 9.54 -1.56 4.02
C LEU A 132 9.06 -1.77 2.58
N VAL A 133 8.93 -0.70 1.79
CA VAL A 133 8.57 -0.78 0.36
C VAL A 133 9.62 -1.53 -0.44
N ILE A 134 10.92 -1.26 -0.21
CA ILE A 134 12.02 -2.01 -0.86
C ILE A 134 11.91 -3.50 -0.55
N SER A 135 11.74 -3.87 0.72
CA SER A 135 11.59 -5.27 1.13
C SER A 135 10.44 -5.96 0.42
N VAL A 136 9.29 -5.29 0.31
CA VAL A 136 8.09 -5.80 -0.36
C VAL A 136 8.34 -5.97 -1.87
N LEU A 137 8.89 -4.96 -2.53
CA LEU A 137 9.17 -5.04 -3.96
C LEU A 137 10.19 -6.14 -4.29
N ARG A 138 11.23 -6.31 -3.48
CA ARG A 138 12.19 -7.41 -3.63
C ARG A 138 11.55 -8.77 -3.45
N ARG A 139 10.73 -8.94 -2.40
CA ARG A 139 10.02 -10.18 -2.14
C ARG A 139 9.10 -10.58 -3.30
N ASP A 140 8.34 -9.61 -3.84
CA ASP A 140 7.26 -9.87 -4.77
C ASP A 140 7.70 -9.81 -6.25
N LEU A 141 8.77 -9.09 -6.55
CA LEU A 141 9.18 -8.75 -7.91
C LEU A 141 10.67 -9.03 -8.19
N GLY A 142 11.45 -9.48 -7.20
CA GLY A 142 12.90 -9.68 -7.35
C GLY A 142 13.30 -10.73 -8.38
N GLU A 143 12.39 -11.66 -8.72
CA GLU A 143 12.62 -12.62 -9.82
C GLU A 143 12.32 -12.01 -11.21
N ARG A 144 11.55 -10.92 -11.24
CA ARG A 144 11.08 -10.27 -12.49
C ARG A 144 11.90 -9.04 -12.87
N PHE A 145 12.42 -8.32 -11.89
CA PHE A 145 13.13 -7.06 -12.06
C PHE A 145 14.48 -7.08 -11.36
N SER A 146 15.49 -6.45 -11.97
CA SER A 146 16.77 -6.20 -11.30
C SER A 146 16.59 -5.27 -10.09
N ASP A 147 17.51 -5.34 -9.12
CA ASP A 147 17.52 -4.41 -7.98
C ASP A 147 17.53 -2.94 -8.44
N ALA A 148 18.23 -2.63 -9.52
CA ALA A 148 18.26 -1.28 -10.09
C ALA A 148 16.88 -0.83 -10.59
N ALA A 149 16.14 -1.72 -11.28
CA ALA A 149 14.78 -1.44 -11.74
C ALA A 149 13.81 -1.31 -10.55
N LEU A 150 13.94 -2.16 -9.53
CA LEU A 150 13.16 -2.02 -8.30
C LEU A 150 13.39 -0.67 -7.62
N MET A 151 14.63 -0.14 -7.61
CA MET A 151 14.90 1.19 -7.07
C MET A 151 14.25 2.30 -7.92
N ARG A 152 14.11 2.14 -9.25
CA ARG A 152 13.31 3.08 -10.07
C ARG A 152 11.81 3.02 -9.73
N LEU A 153 11.27 1.82 -9.46
CA LEU A 153 9.90 1.69 -8.96
C LEU A 153 9.72 2.37 -7.60
N VAL A 154 10.68 2.26 -6.69
CA VAL A 154 10.64 2.96 -5.40
C VAL A 154 10.55 4.47 -5.60
N ASP A 155 11.30 5.06 -6.53
CA ASP A 155 11.22 6.49 -6.84
C ASP A 155 9.83 6.89 -7.37
N ILE A 156 9.21 6.05 -8.20
CA ILE A 156 7.88 6.31 -8.78
C ILE A 156 6.77 6.27 -7.72
N VAL A 157 6.87 5.36 -6.76
CA VAL A 157 5.74 5.04 -5.85
C VAL A 157 5.79 5.78 -4.52
N LEU A 158 6.92 6.39 -4.15
CA LEU A 158 7.08 7.13 -2.90
C LEU A 158 7.09 8.64 -3.13
N ALA A 159 6.68 9.37 -2.10
CA ALA A 159 6.93 10.79 -1.91
C ALA A 159 7.53 10.99 -0.53
N GLU A 160 8.57 11.83 -0.43
CA GLU A 160 9.25 12.12 0.85
C GLU A 160 9.74 10.84 1.57
N GLY A 161 9.99 9.78 0.81
CA GLY A 161 10.44 8.50 1.35
C GLY A 161 9.36 7.62 1.98
N VAL A 162 8.08 8.00 1.88
CA VAL A 162 6.92 7.24 2.42
C VAL A 162 5.85 7.02 1.37
N LEU A 163 4.86 6.16 1.65
CA LEU A 163 3.70 6.01 0.77
C LEU A 163 2.83 7.29 0.80
N PRO A 164 2.67 7.95 -0.36
CA PRO A 164 1.87 9.16 -0.44
C PRO A 164 0.37 8.86 -0.34
N THR A 165 -0.33 9.61 0.51
CA THR A 165 -1.80 9.59 0.54
C THR A 165 -2.33 10.27 -0.71
N GLY A 166 -2.90 9.51 -1.66
CA GLY A 166 -3.48 10.03 -2.91
C GLY A 166 -2.80 9.55 -4.19
N ALA A 167 -1.68 8.82 -4.11
CA ALA A 167 -1.08 8.19 -5.27
C ALA A 167 -1.83 6.91 -5.70
N PRO A 168 -1.98 6.64 -7.01
CA PRO A 168 -2.65 5.44 -7.50
C PRO A 168 -2.05 4.11 -7.04
N THR A 169 -0.75 4.07 -6.75
CA THR A 169 -0.01 2.87 -6.34
C THR A 169 -0.10 2.57 -4.85
N SER A 170 -0.35 3.59 -4.01
CA SER A 170 -0.30 3.44 -2.56
C SER A 170 -1.27 2.40 -1.99
N PRO A 171 -2.54 2.29 -2.45
CA PRO A 171 -3.47 1.28 -1.96
C PRO A 171 -3.01 -0.16 -2.22
N ALA A 172 -2.54 -0.47 -3.43
CA ALA A 172 -2.05 -1.80 -3.77
C ALA A 172 -0.78 -2.14 -2.99
N LEU A 173 0.15 -1.20 -2.86
CA LEU A 173 1.37 -1.39 -2.06
C LEU A 173 1.05 -1.60 -0.58
N LEU A 174 0.09 -0.89 0.00
CA LEU A 174 -0.34 -1.13 1.37
C LEU A 174 -0.84 -2.57 1.55
N ASN A 175 -1.66 -3.07 0.62
CA ASN A 175 -2.13 -4.46 0.66
C ASN A 175 -0.96 -5.46 0.56
N ARG A 176 0.10 -5.16 -0.19
CA ARG A 176 1.30 -6.01 -0.27
C ARG A 176 2.18 -5.92 0.99
N VAL A 177 2.29 -4.73 1.60
CA VAL A 177 2.98 -4.53 2.88
C VAL A 177 2.32 -5.37 3.98
N LEU A 178 0.99 -5.34 4.05
CA LEU A 178 0.23 -6.03 5.09
C LEU A 178 -0.05 -7.50 4.79
N LEU A 179 0.37 -8.05 3.64
CA LEU A 179 0.11 -9.43 3.25
C LEU A 179 0.50 -10.44 4.34
N LYS A 180 1.74 -10.36 4.85
CA LYS A 180 2.22 -11.27 5.89
C LYS A 180 1.52 -11.04 7.24
N THR A 181 1.12 -9.81 7.50
CA THR A 181 0.29 -9.48 8.67
C THR A 181 -1.09 -10.13 8.54
N ASP A 182 -1.72 -10.02 7.36
CA ASP A 182 -3.04 -10.62 7.08
C ASP A 182 -2.98 -12.15 7.23
N GLU A 183 -1.93 -12.82 6.69
CA GLU A 183 -1.72 -14.27 6.84
C GLU A 183 -1.66 -14.67 8.33
N ILE A 184 -0.81 -14.00 9.12
CA ILE A 184 -0.63 -14.32 10.54
C ILE A 184 -1.91 -14.06 11.34
N LEU A 185 -2.62 -12.96 11.05
CA LEU A 185 -3.84 -12.61 11.79
C LEU A 185 -5.02 -13.51 11.41
N THR A 186 -5.11 -13.96 10.16
CA THR A 186 -6.10 -14.95 9.74
C THR A 186 -5.88 -16.27 10.47
N ASP A 187 -4.66 -16.81 10.43
CA ASP A 187 -4.29 -18.03 11.14
C ASP A 187 -4.57 -17.92 12.66
N ALA A 188 -4.28 -16.77 13.27
CA ALA A 188 -4.50 -16.54 14.68
C ALA A 188 -5.99 -16.45 15.02
N ALA A 189 -6.82 -15.90 14.12
CA ALA A 189 -8.26 -15.81 14.27
C ALA A 189 -8.91 -17.19 14.14
N ASP A 190 -8.55 -17.95 13.10
CA ASP A 190 -9.07 -19.31 12.83
C ASP A 190 -8.83 -20.25 14.01
N ARG A 191 -7.64 -20.23 14.63
CA ARG A 191 -7.33 -21.03 15.83
C ARG A 191 -8.18 -20.67 17.05
N ARG A 192 -8.97 -19.60 16.99
CA ARG A 192 -9.82 -19.10 18.09
C ARG A 192 -11.29 -19.06 17.72
N ASP A 193 -11.67 -19.70 16.61
CA ASP A 193 -13.01 -19.64 16.03
C ASP A 193 -13.50 -18.18 15.89
N CYS A 194 -12.60 -17.29 15.42
CA CYS A 194 -12.84 -15.88 15.20
C CYS A 194 -12.67 -15.55 13.70
N VAL A 195 -13.30 -14.45 13.29
CA VAL A 195 -13.17 -13.90 11.93
C VAL A 195 -12.26 -12.70 11.99
N TYR A 196 -11.33 -12.62 11.03
CA TYR A 196 -10.50 -11.44 10.77
C TYR A 196 -10.78 -10.89 9.39
N THR A 197 -10.92 -9.59 9.27
CA THR A 197 -10.87 -8.85 8.00
C THR A 197 -10.16 -7.52 8.17
N ARG A 198 -9.71 -6.94 7.04
CA ARG A 198 -9.11 -5.61 7.01
C ARG A 198 -9.71 -4.76 5.90
N TYR A 199 -10.16 -3.56 6.24
CA TYR A 199 -10.57 -2.55 5.26
C TYR A 199 -9.57 -1.39 5.27
N ALA A 200 -8.66 -1.38 4.30
CA ALA A 200 -7.52 -0.45 4.24
C ALA A 200 -6.61 -0.56 5.49
N ASP A 201 -6.66 0.43 6.37
CA ASP A 201 -5.95 0.53 7.64
C ASP A 201 -6.79 0.08 8.85
N ASP A 202 -8.08 -0.21 8.65
CA ASP A 202 -8.99 -0.68 9.69
C ASP A 202 -9.00 -2.21 9.78
N LEU A 203 -8.54 -2.77 10.92
CA LEU A 203 -8.60 -4.19 11.26
C LEU A 203 -9.89 -4.47 12.01
N THR A 204 -10.60 -5.54 11.66
CA THR A 204 -11.79 -5.98 12.37
C THR A 204 -11.66 -7.46 12.74
N PHE A 205 -11.91 -7.77 14.00
CA PHE A 205 -11.97 -9.13 14.54
C PHE A 205 -13.35 -9.38 15.15
N SER A 206 -13.91 -10.56 14.97
CA SER A 206 -15.19 -10.90 15.60
C SER A 206 -15.30 -12.38 15.94
N GLY A 207 -16.13 -12.69 16.94
CA GLY A 207 -16.34 -14.06 17.43
C GLY A 207 -16.76 -14.07 18.90
N GLY A 208 -16.18 -15.00 19.65
CA GLY A 208 -16.33 -15.12 21.10
C GLY A 208 -15.25 -14.33 21.88
N ASP A 209 -14.94 -14.79 23.09
CA ASP A 209 -13.98 -14.13 23.99
C ASP A 209 -12.52 -14.13 23.48
N GLY A 210 -12.19 -15.01 22.52
CA GLY A 210 -10.87 -15.08 21.88
C GLY A 210 -10.47 -13.80 21.13
N VAL A 211 -11.45 -12.96 20.76
CA VAL A 211 -11.25 -11.70 20.01
C VAL A 211 -10.29 -10.74 20.72
N VAL A 212 -10.38 -10.62 22.05
CA VAL A 212 -9.55 -9.66 22.82
C VAL A 212 -8.05 -9.99 22.67
N GLY A 213 -7.70 -11.28 22.71
CA GLY A 213 -6.31 -11.72 22.54
C GLY A 213 -5.74 -11.42 21.14
N LEU A 214 -6.58 -11.33 20.11
CA LEU A 214 -6.15 -11.02 18.75
C LEU A 214 -5.62 -9.59 18.58
N LEU A 215 -6.13 -8.63 19.36
CA LEU A 215 -5.59 -7.26 19.36
C LEU A 215 -4.13 -7.22 19.82
N GLY A 216 -3.77 -8.02 20.84
CA GLY A 216 -2.38 -8.14 21.29
C GLY A 216 -1.48 -8.76 20.22
N ILE A 217 -1.97 -9.78 19.52
CA ILE A 217 -1.23 -10.38 18.39
C ILE A 217 -1.05 -9.36 17.27
N ALA A 218 -2.11 -8.65 16.89
CA ALA A 218 -2.07 -7.60 15.87
C ALA A 218 -1.04 -6.52 16.20
N THR A 219 -1.03 -6.04 17.47
CA THR A 219 -0.03 -5.09 17.96
C THR A 219 1.39 -5.62 17.74
N GLY A 220 1.67 -6.84 18.19
CA GLY A 220 3.01 -7.42 18.06
C GLY A 220 3.46 -7.66 16.63
N VAL A 221 2.56 -8.10 15.74
CA VAL A 221 2.86 -8.32 14.31
C VAL A 221 3.13 -7.00 13.59
N LEU A 222 2.32 -5.98 13.82
CA LEU A 222 2.51 -4.66 13.22
C LEU A 222 3.80 -3.98 13.69
N GLN A 223 4.14 -4.07 14.99
CA GLN A 223 5.39 -3.52 15.53
C GLN A 223 6.63 -4.10 14.88
N ARG A 224 6.63 -5.38 14.48
CA ARG A 224 7.77 -6.02 13.77
C ARG A 224 8.06 -5.38 12.42
N ILE A 225 7.08 -4.73 11.80
CA ILE A 225 7.23 -4.02 10.53
C ILE A 225 7.20 -2.50 10.70
N GLY A 226 7.31 -2.00 11.94
CA GLY A 226 7.36 -0.58 12.27
C GLY A 226 6.03 0.16 12.17
N LEU A 227 4.89 -0.58 12.23
CA LEU A 227 3.55 -0.01 12.27
C LEU A 227 2.94 -0.15 13.67
N GLU A 228 2.00 0.74 14.00
CA GLU A 228 1.35 0.76 15.31
C GLU A 228 -0.17 0.91 15.17
N LEU A 229 -0.93 0.28 16.08
CA LEU A 229 -2.35 0.57 16.25
C LEU A 229 -2.56 1.92 16.94
N ASP A 230 -3.62 2.67 16.58
CA ASP A 230 -4.05 3.86 17.31
C ASP A 230 -4.93 3.44 18.51
N PRO A 231 -4.46 3.58 19.76
CA PRO A 231 -5.24 3.17 20.94
C PRO A 231 -6.57 3.94 21.07
N ARG A 232 -6.64 5.16 20.52
CA ARG A 232 -7.84 6.01 20.56
C ARG A 232 -8.93 5.55 19.60
N LYS A 233 -8.55 4.71 18.62
CA LYS A 233 -9.44 4.14 17.60
C LYS A 233 -9.62 2.64 17.76
N THR A 234 -9.09 2.06 18.82
CA THR A 234 -9.28 0.66 19.17
C THR A 234 -10.50 0.53 20.06
N ASN A 235 -11.52 -0.19 19.58
CA ASN A 235 -12.80 -0.36 20.28
C ASN A 235 -13.21 -1.83 20.31
N ILE A 236 -13.86 -2.24 21.41
CA ILE A 236 -14.44 -3.57 21.57
C ILE A 236 -15.93 -3.43 21.89
N PHE A 237 -16.74 -4.01 21.03
CA PHE A 237 -18.20 -4.04 21.17
C PHE A 237 -18.64 -5.44 21.59
N ARG A 238 -19.58 -5.52 22.54
CA ARG A 238 -20.17 -6.78 23.01
C ARG A 238 -21.68 -6.74 22.85
N LYS A 239 -22.27 -7.82 22.33
CA LYS A 239 -23.72 -7.95 22.17
C LYS A 239 -24.37 -7.98 23.56
N GLY A 240 -25.36 -7.12 23.79
CA GLY A 240 -26.12 -7.11 25.05
C GLY A 240 -25.53 -6.27 26.19
N ARG A 241 -24.59 -5.36 25.89
CA ARG A 241 -24.13 -4.32 26.83
C ARG A 241 -24.31 -2.94 26.26
#